data_3c6cfc8c8d5a8e1530a47e97d937304d
#
_entry.id   3c6cfc8c8d5a8e1530a47e97d937304d
#
_cell.length_a   1.000
_cell.length_b   1.000
_cell.length_c   1.000
_cell.angle_alpha   90.00
_cell.angle_beta   90.00
_cell.angle_gamma   90.00
#
_symmetry.space_group_name_H-M   'P 1'
#
loop_
_entity.id
_entity.type
_entity.pdbx_description
1 polymer ?
#
loop_
_entity_poly.entity_id
_entity_poly.type
_entity_poly.pdbx_seq_one_letter_code
_entity_poly.pdbx_strand_id
1 'polypeptide(L)'
;MQRLASRIWPHGPHAGGLGWEAASDQLPGQLVLADDGDGVAGWAGSTDGELTLQADPDRPEAARLLIEWAIKATAAVQLTVTVFDGDEAVGAAVTAAGFARLPGAEPVAGMFRAASPAGPARPAGYRIRGVHTGELDARVEAHRAAWRPATLPWPTDVLPTVSPEATSRFTMSHYEQVRRTWLYDQDLDLVVEAPDGTLAACCIAWWDPAAGCAEIEPLGVVPDHRRRGLATAMCWEVAARVAALGGNQVFINTSPRPDYPAPAQTYLAAGFEVVSRGHLYRRQAR
;
A
#
# COMPACT_ATOMS: atom_id res chain seq x y z
N MET A 1 3.64 -5.68 -14.69
CA MET A 1 3.27 -4.62 -13.74
C MET A 1 4.41 -4.33 -12.76
N GLN A 2 4.79 -5.20 -11.81
CA GLN A 2 5.83 -4.90 -10.81
C GLN A 2 7.17 -4.43 -11.39
N ARG A 3 7.67 -5.03 -12.50
CA ARG A 3 8.91 -4.57 -13.16
C ARG A 3 8.79 -3.17 -13.76
N LEU A 4 7.62 -2.80 -14.27
CA LEU A 4 7.35 -1.44 -14.70
C LEU A 4 7.39 -0.49 -13.50
N ALA A 5 6.64 -0.81 -12.42
CA ALA A 5 6.58 0.00 -11.21
C ALA A 5 7.97 0.26 -10.61
N SER A 6 8.80 -0.78 -10.50
CA SER A 6 10.20 -0.66 -10.04
C SER A 6 11.02 0.29 -10.92
N ARG A 7 10.88 0.19 -12.25
CA ARG A 7 11.65 0.98 -13.21
C ARG A 7 11.28 2.47 -13.18
N ILE A 8 9.99 2.78 -13.04
CA ILE A 8 9.49 4.17 -13.11
C ILE A 8 9.23 4.80 -11.75
N TRP A 9 9.59 4.12 -10.66
CA TRP A 9 9.47 4.70 -9.32
C TRP A 9 10.16 6.07 -9.25
N PRO A 10 9.55 7.10 -8.64
CA PRO A 10 8.35 7.09 -7.80
C PRO A 10 7.01 7.45 -8.52
N HIS A 11 6.91 7.27 -9.83
CA HIS A 11 5.70 7.54 -10.59
C HIS A 11 4.68 6.38 -10.44
N GLY A 12 3.63 6.62 -9.65
CA GLY A 12 2.59 5.64 -9.36
C GLY A 12 2.92 4.69 -8.19
N PRO A 13 2.22 3.52 -8.11
CA PRO A 13 2.38 2.58 -7.01
C PRO A 13 3.76 1.92 -6.99
N HIS A 14 4.24 1.61 -5.79
CA HIS A 14 5.48 0.85 -5.61
C HIS A 14 5.28 -0.63 -6.01
N ALA A 15 6.35 -1.26 -6.48
CA ALA A 15 6.32 -2.66 -6.92
C ALA A 15 5.89 -3.64 -5.82
N GLY A 16 6.18 -3.33 -4.56
CA GLY A 16 5.79 -4.12 -3.39
C GLY A 16 4.29 -4.12 -3.15
N GLY A 17 3.67 -2.94 -3.12
CA GLY A 17 2.21 -2.79 -2.96
C GLY A 17 1.43 -3.51 -4.04
N LEU A 18 1.87 -3.42 -5.31
CA LEU A 18 1.28 -4.19 -6.40
C LEU A 18 1.38 -5.70 -6.17
N GLY A 19 2.50 -6.17 -5.60
CA GLY A 19 2.67 -7.58 -5.26
C GLY A 19 1.74 -8.02 -4.14
N TRP A 20 1.58 -7.19 -3.11
CA TRP A 20 0.63 -7.41 -2.03
C TRP A 20 -0.81 -7.45 -2.53
N GLU A 21 -1.23 -6.46 -3.32
CA GLU A 21 -2.58 -6.40 -3.89
C GLU A 21 -2.89 -7.63 -4.75
N ALA A 22 -1.94 -8.05 -5.61
CA ALA A 22 -2.10 -9.25 -6.44
C ALA A 22 -2.25 -10.53 -5.60
N ALA A 23 -1.44 -10.70 -4.55
CA ALA A 23 -1.44 -11.88 -3.72
C ALA A 23 -2.62 -11.95 -2.73
N SER A 24 -3.28 -10.82 -2.47
CA SER A 24 -4.41 -10.70 -1.53
C SER A 24 -5.76 -10.46 -2.21
N ASP A 25 -5.85 -10.70 -3.52
CA ASP A 25 -7.06 -10.55 -4.35
C ASP A 25 -7.64 -9.13 -4.29
N GLN A 26 -6.78 -8.11 -4.28
CA GLN A 26 -7.19 -6.68 -4.22
C GLN A 26 -7.02 -5.96 -5.57
N LEU A 27 -6.37 -6.59 -6.56
CA LEU A 27 -6.29 -6.02 -7.89
C LEU A 27 -7.67 -5.95 -8.57
N PRO A 28 -7.89 -4.95 -9.44
CA PRO A 28 -9.11 -4.89 -10.25
C PRO A 28 -9.36 -6.17 -11.05
N GLY A 29 -10.64 -6.58 -11.14
CA GLY A 29 -11.03 -7.81 -11.83
C GLY A 29 -10.76 -7.80 -13.34
N GLN A 30 -10.71 -6.62 -13.97
CA GLN A 30 -10.26 -6.43 -15.35
C GLN A 30 -8.93 -5.67 -15.36
N LEU A 31 -7.92 -6.28 -15.95
CA LEU A 31 -6.60 -5.68 -16.12
C LEU A 31 -6.20 -5.70 -17.59
N VAL A 32 -5.58 -4.61 -18.05
CA VAL A 32 -4.98 -4.53 -19.39
C VAL A 32 -3.56 -3.99 -19.29
N LEU A 33 -2.75 -4.39 -20.24
CA LEU A 33 -1.38 -3.90 -20.41
C LEU A 33 -1.29 -3.11 -21.71
N ALA A 34 -0.61 -1.99 -21.68
CA ALA A 34 -0.13 -1.30 -22.87
C ALA A 34 1.30 -1.77 -23.16
N ASP A 35 1.48 -2.42 -24.30
CA ASP A 35 2.78 -2.92 -24.76
C ASP A 35 3.02 -2.35 -26.15
N ASP A 36 4.18 -1.77 -26.39
CA ASP A 36 4.53 -1.12 -27.67
C ASP A 36 5.58 -1.92 -28.48
N GLY A 37 5.87 -3.16 -28.05
CA GLY A 37 6.89 -4.04 -28.64
C GLY A 37 8.25 -3.94 -27.97
N ASP A 38 8.53 -2.85 -27.27
CA ASP A 38 9.72 -2.68 -26.41
C ASP A 38 9.43 -3.04 -24.92
N GLY A 39 8.24 -3.63 -24.69
CA GLY A 39 7.78 -4.10 -23.39
C GLY A 39 6.65 -3.27 -22.81
N VAL A 40 6.23 -3.65 -21.60
CA VAL A 40 5.11 -3.02 -20.92
C VAL A 40 5.39 -1.54 -20.65
N ALA A 41 4.61 -0.67 -21.29
CA ALA A 41 4.63 0.78 -21.15
C ALA A 41 3.61 1.30 -20.12
N GLY A 42 2.63 0.48 -19.75
CA GLY A 42 1.62 0.84 -18.76
C GLY A 42 0.65 -0.30 -18.49
N TRP A 43 -0.17 -0.12 -17.48
CA TRP A 43 -1.28 -1.01 -17.16
C TRP A 43 -2.44 -0.21 -16.58
N ALA A 44 -3.64 -0.74 -16.73
CA ALA A 44 -4.83 -0.21 -16.07
C ALA A 44 -5.74 -1.34 -15.60
N GLY A 45 -6.52 -1.05 -14.59
CA GLY A 45 -7.60 -1.90 -14.12
C GLY A 45 -8.80 -1.07 -13.70
N SER A 46 -9.99 -1.65 -13.73
CA SER A 46 -11.22 -0.99 -13.31
C SER A 46 -12.10 -1.91 -12.47
N THR A 47 -12.65 -1.36 -11.39
CA THR A 47 -13.66 -2.01 -10.56
C THR A 47 -14.74 -0.96 -10.24
N ASP A 48 -15.99 -1.25 -10.57
CA ASP A 48 -17.16 -0.40 -10.27
C ASP A 48 -17.00 1.09 -10.66
N GLY A 49 -16.23 1.35 -11.74
CA GLY A 49 -15.96 2.72 -12.22
C GLY A 49 -14.76 3.40 -11.54
N GLU A 50 -14.11 2.76 -10.59
CA GLU A 50 -12.81 3.18 -10.09
C GLU A 50 -11.72 2.64 -11.01
N LEU A 51 -10.93 3.54 -11.57
CA LEU A 51 -9.81 3.25 -12.46
C LEU A 51 -8.50 3.37 -11.70
N THR A 52 -7.73 2.31 -11.72
CA THR A 52 -6.33 2.30 -11.29
C THR A 52 -5.44 2.15 -12.51
N LEU A 53 -4.44 3.00 -12.65
CA LEU A 53 -3.48 2.88 -13.76
C LEU A 53 -2.09 3.36 -13.36
N GLN A 54 -1.11 2.86 -14.10
CA GLN A 54 0.27 3.32 -14.06
C GLN A 54 0.81 3.31 -15.49
N ALA A 55 1.50 4.37 -15.88
CA ALA A 55 2.11 4.48 -17.19
C ALA A 55 3.53 5.02 -17.07
N ASP A 56 4.38 4.58 -17.99
CA ASP A 56 5.74 5.06 -18.12
C ASP A 56 5.72 6.54 -18.54
N PRO A 57 6.29 7.45 -17.76
CA PRO A 57 6.29 8.88 -18.07
C PRO A 57 7.03 9.21 -19.38
N ASP A 58 7.99 8.37 -19.79
CA ASP A 58 8.72 8.51 -21.05
C ASP A 58 7.90 8.00 -22.27
N ARG A 59 6.77 7.33 -22.00
CA ARG A 59 5.86 6.78 -23.01
C ARG A 59 4.41 7.22 -22.76
N PRO A 60 4.11 8.55 -22.84
CA PRO A 60 2.82 9.13 -22.41
C PRO A 60 1.62 8.62 -23.21
N GLU A 61 1.84 8.09 -24.41
CA GLU A 61 0.81 7.47 -25.24
C GLU A 61 0.14 6.28 -24.54
N ALA A 62 0.90 5.54 -23.70
CA ALA A 62 0.35 4.44 -22.92
C ALA A 62 -0.76 4.91 -21.96
N ALA A 63 -0.57 6.04 -21.27
CA ALA A 63 -1.60 6.62 -20.40
C ALA A 63 -2.88 6.94 -21.16
N ARG A 64 -2.75 7.56 -22.34
CA ARG A 64 -3.88 7.89 -23.21
C ARG A 64 -4.68 6.63 -23.63
N LEU A 65 -3.99 5.62 -24.12
CA LEU A 65 -4.61 4.37 -24.58
C LEU A 65 -5.33 3.62 -23.43
N LEU A 66 -4.73 3.58 -22.25
CA LEU A 66 -5.29 2.93 -21.07
C LEU A 66 -6.56 3.65 -20.60
N ILE A 67 -6.59 4.97 -20.61
CA ILE A 67 -7.76 5.75 -20.23
C ILE A 67 -8.87 5.59 -21.29
N GLU A 68 -8.55 5.58 -22.57
CA GLU A 68 -9.53 5.31 -23.63
C GLU A 68 -10.14 3.91 -23.51
N TRP A 69 -9.32 2.91 -23.19
CA TRP A 69 -9.82 1.57 -22.89
C TRP A 69 -10.80 1.60 -21.72
N ALA A 70 -10.43 2.22 -20.59
CA ALA A 70 -11.27 2.28 -19.41
C ALA A 70 -12.65 2.93 -19.71
N ILE A 71 -12.66 4.01 -20.49
CA ILE A 71 -13.88 4.70 -20.89
C ILE A 71 -14.79 3.80 -21.74
N LYS A 72 -14.20 2.95 -22.60
CA LYS A 72 -14.95 2.04 -23.48
C LYS A 72 -15.39 0.76 -22.76
N ALA A 73 -14.59 0.27 -21.82
CA ALA A 73 -14.81 -1.01 -21.14
C ALA A 73 -15.78 -0.92 -19.97
N THR A 74 -15.96 0.28 -19.38
CA THR A 74 -16.83 0.42 -18.21
C THR A 74 -18.28 0.61 -18.58
N ALA A 75 -19.18 -0.07 -17.80
CA ALA A 75 -20.60 0.20 -17.81
C ALA A 75 -21.03 1.18 -16.70
N ALA A 76 -20.11 1.64 -15.88
CA ALA A 76 -20.39 2.56 -14.78
C ALA A 76 -20.85 3.93 -15.29
N VAL A 77 -21.79 4.54 -14.59
CA VAL A 77 -22.31 5.90 -14.90
C VAL A 77 -21.25 6.97 -14.71
N GLN A 78 -20.26 6.66 -13.88
CA GLN A 78 -19.18 7.57 -13.50
C GLN A 78 -17.87 6.82 -13.44
N LEU A 79 -16.80 7.44 -13.92
CA LEU A 79 -15.42 6.99 -13.72
C LEU A 79 -14.69 7.91 -12.76
N THR A 80 -13.89 7.30 -11.89
CA THR A 80 -12.96 8.00 -11.00
C THR A 80 -11.55 7.44 -11.16
N VAL A 81 -10.55 8.27 -10.95
CA VAL A 81 -9.15 7.89 -10.95
C VAL A 81 -8.37 8.77 -9.97
N THR A 82 -7.46 8.17 -9.22
CA THR A 82 -6.53 8.91 -8.37
C THR A 82 -5.23 9.12 -9.12
N VAL A 83 -4.80 10.38 -9.23
CA VAL A 83 -3.53 10.78 -9.87
C VAL A 83 -2.64 11.39 -8.80
N PHE A 84 -1.42 10.90 -8.66
CA PHE A 84 -0.46 11.40 -7.69
C PHE A 84 0.27 12.66 -8.18
N ASP A 85 0.67 13.50 -7.23
CA ASP A 85 1.62 14.59 -7.51
C ASP A 85 2.86 14.02 -8.21
N GLY A 86 3.32 14.71 -9.26
CA GLY A 86 4.48 14.29 -10.04
C GLY A 86 4.17 13.28 -11.16
N ASP A 87 2.96 12.74 -11.25
CA ASP A 87 2.55 11.90 -12.39
C ASP A 87 1.90 12.77 -13.49
N GLU A 88 2.74 13.60 -14.11
CA GLU A 88 2.29 14.59 -15.10
C GLU A 88 1.71 13.93 -16.36
N ALA A 89 2.26 12.80 -16.78
CA ALA A 89 1.80 12.08 -17.99
C ALA A 89 0.37 11.56 -17.80
N VAL A 90 0.07 10.92 -16.68
CA VAL A 90 -1.28 10.46 -16.35
C VAL A 90 -2.20 11.66 -16.11
N GLY A 91 -1.76 12.69 -15.38
CA GLY A 91 -2.53 13.91 -15.14
C GLY A 91 -2.97 14.62 -16.40
N ALA A 92 -2.07 14.75 -17.37
CA ALA A 92 -2.38 15.32 -18.69
C ALA A 92 -3.39 14.46 -19.47
N ALA A 93 -3.19 13.14 -19.47
CA ALA A 93 -4.04 12.20 -20.20
C ALA A 93 -5.48 12.15 -19.64
N VAL A 94 -5.66 12.10 -18.30
CA VAL A 94 -7.00 12.11 -17.67
C VAL A 94 -7.71 13.43 -17.92
N THR A 95 -6.99 14.56 -17.88
CA THR A 95 -7.55 15.88 -18.16
C THR A 95 -8.02 15.98 -19.62
N ALA A 96 -7.18 15.55 -20.57
CA ALA A 96 -7.53 15.51 -22.00
C ALA A 96 -8.73 14.59 -22.29
N ALA A 97 -8.90 13.52 -21.51
CA ALA A 97 -10.04 12.61 -21.61
C ALA A 97 -11.33 13.15 -20.96
N GLY A 98 -11.32 14.37 -20.42
CA GLY A 98 -12.50 15.03 -19.86
C GLY A 98 -12.79 14.67 -18.39
N PHE A 99 -11.81 14.17 -17.66
CA PHE A 99 -11.91 14.08 -16.20
C PHE A 99 -11.65 15.44 -15.55
N ALA A 100 -12.40 15.77 -14.54
CA ALA A 100 -12.22 16.96 -13.72
C ALA A 100 -11.70 16.58 -12.33
N ARG A 101 -10.67 17.29 -11.87
CA ARG A 101 -10.17 17.17 -10.50
C ARG A 101 -11.26 17.60 -9.52
N LEU A 102 -11.46 16.82 -8.47
CA LEU A 102 -12.38 17.16 -7.39
C LEU A 102 -11.62 17.93 -6.30
N PRO A 103 -11.96 19.21 -6.07
CA PRO A 103 -11.29 19.99 -5.05
C PRO A 103 -11.44 19.39 -3.65
N GLY A 104 -10.33 19.31 -2.90
CA GLY A 104 -10.32 18.77 -1.54
C GLY A 104 -10.47 17.26 -1.43
N ALA A 105 -10.55 16.52 -2.54
CA ALA A 105 -10.58 15.07 -2.55
C ALA A 105 -9.17 14.50 -2.75
N GLU A 106 -8.50 14.23 -1.63
CA GLU A 106 -7.15 13.66 -1.59
C GLU A 106 -7.21 12.32 -0.83
N PRO A 107 -7.67 11.24 -1.50
CA PRO A 107 -7.94 9.96 -0.82
C PRO A 107 -6.71 9.25 -0.29
N VAL A 108 -5.53 9.59 -0.80
CA VAL A 108 -4.28 8.93 -0.42
C VAL A 108 -3.12 9.93 -0.36
N ALA A 109 -2.19 9.68 0.56
CA ALA A 109 -0.93 10.40 0.67
C ALA A 109 0.24 9.41 0.66
N GLY A 110 1.22 9.66 -0.20
CA GLY A 110 2.50 8.98 -0.18
C GLY A 110 3.41 9.63 0.86
N MET A 111 3.91 8.83 1.78
CA MET A 111 4.77 9.30 2.86
C MET A 111 6.14 8.63 2.78
N PHE A 112 7.19 9.39 3.00
CA PHE A 112 8.56 8.91 3.01
C PHE A 112 9.25 9.26 4.31
N ARG A 113 10.22 8.42 4.65
CA ARG A 113 11.25 8.74 5.63
C ARG A 113 12.60 8.26 5.13
N ALA A 114 13.67 8.87 5.62
CA ALA A 114 15.02 8.39 5.37
C ALA A 114 15.24 7.02 6.06
N ALA A 115 15.89 6.12 5.36
CA ALA A 115 16.45 4.92 5.97
C ALA A 115 17.55 5.32 6.96
N SER A 116 17.54 4.75 8.17
CA SER A 116 18.46 5.14 9.24
C SER A 116 18.77 3.95 10.13
N PRO A 117 20.04 3.72 10.48
CA PRO A 117 20.45 2.64 11.37
C PRO A 117 20.03 2.86 12.84
N ALA A 118 19.64 4.09 13.21
CA ALA A 118 19.28 4.45 14.57
C ALA A 118 17.78 4.72 14.70
N GLY A 119 17.18 4.21 15.76
CA GLY A 119 15.78 4.42 16.11
C GLY A 119 15.60 4.54 17.62
N PRO A 120 14.40 4.91 18.10
CA PRO A 120 14.09 4.96 19.50
C PRO A 120 14.18 3.58 20.15
N ALA A 121 14.30 3.54 21.47
CA ALA A 121 14.28 2.30 22.22
C ALA A 121 13.00 1.51 21.93
N ARG A 122 13.14 0.21 21.75
CA ARG A 122 12.01 -0.70 21.55
C ARG A 122 11.15 -0.76 22.82
N PRO A 123 9.82 -0.93 22.69
CA PRO A 123 8.96 -1.14 23.85
C PRO A 123 9.43 -2.31 24.70
N ALA A 124 9.51 -2.10 26.01
CA ALA A 124 10.05 -3.09 26.94
C ALA A 124 9.26 -4.41 26.88
N GLY A 125 9.98 -5.53 26.87
CA GLY A 125 9.41 -6.87 26.84
C GLY A 125 8.99 -7.35 25.43
N TYR A 126 9.00 -6.50 24.41
CA TYR A 126 8.68 -6.87 23.03
C TYR A 126 9.93 -7.07 22.19
N ARG A 127 9.89 -8.02 21.26
CA ARG A 127 10.98 -8.32 20.34
C ARG A 127 10.51 -8.22 18.89
N ILE A 128 11.17 -7.38 18.08
CA ILE A 128 10.93 -7.31 16.65
C ILE A 128 11.92 -8.22 15.93
N ARG A 129 11.43 -9.08 15.05
CA ARG A 129 12.23 -10.04 14.28
C ARG A 129 11.54 -10.42 12.97
N GLY A 130 12.26 -11.06 12.06
CA GLY A 130 11.65 -11.73 10.91
C GLY A 130 10.77 -12.90 11.34
N VAL A 131 9.79 -13.23 10.53
CA VAL A 131 8.89 -14.37 10.74
C VAL A 131 9.67 -15.68 10.63
N HIS A 132 9.37 -16.64 11.50
CA HIS A 132 9.92 -18.01 11.42
C HIS A 132 9.02 -18.92 10.56
N THR A 133 9.61 -19.88 9.86
CA THR A 133 8.86 -20.83 9.02
C THR A 133 7.87 -21.70 9.82
N GLY A 134 8.11 -21.92 11.10
CA GLY A 134 7.24 -22.72 11.97
C GLY A 134 6.05 -21.96 12.57
N GLU A 135 5.86 -20.64 12.28
CA GLU A 135 4.82 -19.81 12.89
C GLU A 135 3.91 -19.10 11.89
N LEU A 136 3.83 -19.62 10.65
CA LEU A 136 3.08 -18.96 9.57
C LEU A 136 1.59 -18.82 9.91
N ASP A 137 1.00 -19.79 10.58
CA ASP A 137 -0.39 -19.73 11.05
C ASP A 137 -0.58 -18.57 12.05
N ALA A 138 0.33 -18.46 13.03
CA ALA A 138 0.32 -17.37 14.00
C ALA A 138 0.51 -16.01 13.33
N ARG A 139 1.35 -15.92 12.27
CA ARG A 139 1.55 -14.72 11.46
C ARG A 139 0.28 -14.30 10.73
N VAL A 140 -0.45 -15.26 10.15
CA VAL A 140 -1.75 -15.01 9.50
C VAL A 140 -2.77 -14.54 10.53
N GLU A 141 -2.88 -15.20 11.67
CA GLU A 141 -3.82 -14.83 12.72
C GLU A 141 -3.52 -13.44 13.32
N ALA A 142 -2.26 -13.08 13.51
CA ALA A 142 -1.87 -11.72 13.92
C ALA A 142 -2.34 -10.66 12.91
N HIS A 143 -2.19 -10.93 11.59
CA HIS A 143 -2.73 -10.07 10.55
C HIS A 143 -4.25 -9.98 10.65
N ARG A 144 -4.95 -11.13 10.70
CA ARG A 144 -6.41 -11.17 10.78
C ARG A 144 -6.95 -10.41 12.00
N ALA A 145 -6.30 -10.55 13.15
CA ALA A 145 -6.66 -9.83 14.37
C ALA A 145 -6.45 -8.32 14.23
N ALA A 146 -5.35 -7.89 13.59
CA ALA A 146 -5.05 -6.47 13.38
C ALA A 146 -6.06 -5.78 12.45
N TRP A 147 -6.61 -6.52 11.48
CA TRP A 147 -7.62 -6.02 10.51
C TRP A 147 -9.04 -6.55 10.77
N ARG A 148 -9.36 -7.00 11.96
CA ARG A 148 -10.74 -7.35 12.32
C ARG A 148 -11.60 -6.08 12.32
N PRO A 149 -12.60 -5.95 11.44
CA PRO A 149 -13.34 -4.71 11.28
C PRO A 149 -13.97 -4.19 12.57
N ALA A 150 -14.55 -5.07 13.39
CA ALA A 150 -15.21 -4.69 14.65
C ALA A 150 -14.23 -4.15 15.72
N THR A 151 -12.93 -4.34 15.57
CA THR A 151 -11.90 -3.87 16.53
C THR A 151 -11.06 -2.72 16.00
N LEU A 152 -11.29 -2.28 14.77
CA LEU A 152 -10.63 -1.09 14.24
C LEU A 152 -11.18 0.16 14.93
N PRO A 153 -10.34 1.19 15.14
CA PRO A 153 -10.75 2.41 15.84
C PRO A 153 -11.55 3.34 14.91
N TRP A 154 -12.70 2.85 14.41
CA TRP A 154 -13.63 3.65 13.64
C TRP A 154 -14.34 4.69 14.52
N PRO A 155 -14.78 5.81 13.97
CA PRO A 155 -15.73 6.70 14.63
C PRO A 155 -17.00 5.97 15.02
N THR A 156 -17.65 6.42 16.08
CA THR A 156 -18.85 5.74 16.63
C THR A 156 -20.04 5.71 15.68
N ASP A 157 -20.11 6.63 14.74
CA ASP A 157 -21.14 6.68 13.69
C ASP A 157 -20.92 5.67 12.56
N VAL A 158 -19.70 5.17 12.39
CA VAL A 158 -19.33 4.13 11.40
C VAL A 158 -19.47 2.73 11.98
N LEU A 159 -19.22 2.55 13.29
CA LEU A 159 -19.30 1.25 13.98
C LEU A 159 -20.61 0.47 13.78
N PRO A 160 -21.81 1.07 13.74
CA PRO A 160 -23.05 0.33 13.57
C PRO A 160 -23.16 -0.39 12.23
N THR A 161 -22.37 -0.03 11.22
CA THR A 161 -22.38 -0.65 9.89
C THR A 161 -21.46 -1.87 9.80
N VAL A 162 -20.63 -2.11 10.83
CA VAL A 162 -19.66 -3.20 10.85
C VAL A 162 -20.20 -4.33 11.73
N SER A 163 -20.42 -5.52 11.13
CA SER A 163 -20.82 -6.70 11.91
C SER A 163 -19.73 -7.02 12.95
N PRO A 164 -20.09 -7.24 14.22
CA PRO A 164 -19.13 -7.70 15.25
C PRO A 164 -18.45 -9.03 14.89
N GLU A 165 -19.09 -9.83 14.03
CA GLU A 165 -18.60 -11.13 13.58
C GLU A 165 -17.74 -11.03 12.32
N ALA A 166 -17.64 -9.84 11.72
CA ALA A 166 -16.83 -9.63 10.53
C ALA A 166 -15.34 -9.93 10.80
N THR A 167 -14.73 -10.67 9.90
CA THR A 167 -13.32 -11.08 10.00
C THR A 167 -12.53 -10.54 8.82
N SER A 168 -11.21 -10.42 8.97
CA SER A 168 -10.32 -10.16 7.86
C SER A 168 -10.44 -11.27 6.79
N ARG A 169 -10.45 -10.90 5.51
CA ARG A 169 -10.47 -11.84 4.39
C ARG A 169 -9.11 -12.48 4.11
N PHE A 170 -8.05 -12.02 4.74
CA PHE A 170 -6.71 -12.58 4.58
C PHE A 170 -6.66 -14.02 5.08
N THR A 171 -6.07 -14.92 4.29
CA THR A 171 -6.02 -16.36 4.57
C THR A 171 -4.59 -16.89 4.43
N MET A 172 -4.35 -18.13 4.85
CA MET A 172 -3.09 -18.82 4.60
C MET A 172 -2.78 -18.91 3.11
N SER A 173 -3.78 -19.15 2.26
CA SER A 173 -3.59 -19.18 0.80
C SER A 173 -3.08 -17.86 0.25
N HIS A 174 -3.64 -16.72 0.70
CA HIS A 174 -3.13 -15.39 0.34
C HIS A 174 -1.68 -15.22 0.81
N TYR A 175 -1.38 -15.63 2.04
CA TYR A 175 -0.03 -15.49 2.58
C TYR A 175 0.99 -16.35 1.84
N GLU A 176 0.64 -17.55 1.42
CA GLU A 176 1.48 -18.37 0.54
C GLU A 176 1.75 -17.72 -0.82
N GLN A 177 0.76 -17.01 -1.39
CA GLN A 177 0.95 -16.22 -2.61
C GLN A 177 1.86 -15.02 -2.36
N VAL A 178 1.66 -14.28 -1.26
CA VAL A 178 2.53 -13.18 -0.81
C VAL A 178 3.99 -13.65 -0.77
N ARG A 179 4.26 -14.80 -0.15
CA ARG A 179 5.61 -15.36 -0.02
C ARG A 179 6.26 -15.80 -1.34
N ARG A 180 5.48 -15.92 -2.42
CA ARG A 180 5.97 -16.22 -3.78
C ARG A 180 6.12 -14.98 -4.64
N THR A 181 5.69 -13.83 -4.14
CA THR A 181 5.73 -12.56 -4.88
C THR A 181 7.18 -12.11 -5.05
N TRP A 182 7.48 -11.53 -6.21
CA TRP A 182 8.75 -10.85 -6.43
C TRP A 182 8.94 -9.73 -5.39
N LEU A 183 10.11 -9.54 -4.88
CA LEU A 183 10.48 -8.66 -3.77
C LEU A 183 10.07 -9.16 -2.36
N TYR A 184 9.42 -10.31 -2.22
CA TYR A 184 9.22 -10.87 -0.88
C TYR A 184 10.56 -11.34 -0.30
N ASP A 185 10.83 -10.89 0.92
CA ASP A 185 11.97 -11.32 1.72
C ASP A 185 11.48 -11.69 3.12
N GLN A 186 11.75 -12.92 3.56
CA GLN A 186 11.34 -13.40 4.88
C GLN A 186 11.97 -12.60 6.02
N ASP A 187 13.18 -12.08 5.83
CA ASP A 187 13.84 -11.25 6.83
C ASP A 187 13.20 -9.85 6.93
N LEU A 188 12.42 -9.45 5.93
CA LEU A 188 11.64 -8.21 5.90
C LEU A 188 10.14 -8.42 6.15
N ASP A 189 9.68 -9.66 6.34
CA ASP A 189 8.35 -9.97 6.90
C ASP A 189 8.49 -10.02 8.42
N LEU A 190 8.21 -8.88 9.06
CA LEU A 190 8.49 -8.64 10.47
C LEU A 190 7.29 -8.97 11.33
N VAL A 191 7.58 -9.53 12.50
CA VAL A 191 6.63 -9.72 13.59
C VAL A 191 7.15 -9.08 14.87
N VAL A 192 6.22 -8.73 15.74
CA VAL A 192 6.52 -8.33 17.12
C VAL A 192 6.08 -9.46 18.05
N GLU A 193 7.03 -10.09 18.69
CA GLU A 193 6.80 -11.10 19.73
C GLU A 193 6.57 -10.41 21.08
N ALA A 194 5.46 -10.70 21.72
CA ALA A 194 5.12 -10.23 23.06
C ALA A 194 5.82 -11.05 24.16
N PRO A 195 5.82 -10.58 25.44
CA PRO A 195 6.45 -11.29 26.54
C PRO A 195 5.94 -12.71 26.80
N ASP A 196 4.71 -13.00 26.40
CA ASP A 196 4.07 -14.32 26.51
C ASP A 196 4.32 -15.23 25.29
N GLY A 197 5.10 -14.75 24.31
CA GLY A 197 5.43 -15.48 23.10
C GLY A 197 4.39 -15.33 21.96
N THR A 198 3.29 -14.64 22.16
CA THR A 198 2.30 -14.38 21.11
C THR A 198 2.78 -13.30 20.14
N LEU A 199 2.22 -13.26 18.92
CA LEU A 199 2.52 -12.23 17.93
C LEU A 199 1.62 -11.02 18.13
N ALA A 200 2.21 -9.90 18.54
CA ALA A 200 1.52 -8.65 18.87
C ALA A 200 1.33 -7.71 17.67
N ALA A 201 2.15 -7.84 16.65
CA ALA A 201 2.09 -7.03 15.44
C ALA A 201 2.79 -7.71 14.27
N CYS A 202 2.52 -7.23 13.07
CA CYS A 202 3.17 -7.72 11.86
C CYS A 202 3.28 -6.62 10.81
N CYS A 203 4.31 -6.67 9.97
CA CYS A 203 4.41 -5.89 8.74
C CYS A 203 5.29 -6.60 7.72
N ILE A 204 5.12 -6.22 6.44
CA ILE A 204 6.06 -6.60 5.38
C ILE A 204 6.71 -5.32 4.86
N ALA A 205 8.02 -5.34 4.69
CA ALA A 205 8.75 -4.32 3.97
C ALA A 205 9.23 -4.91 2.63
N TRP A 206 8.79 -4.31 1.55
CA TRP A 206 9.08 -4.73 0.18
C TRP A 206 10.30 -3.96 -0.32
N TRP A 207 11.48 -4.54 -0.16
CA TRP A 207 12.72 -3.91 -0.60
C TRP A 207 12.91 -4.00 -2.11
N ASP A 208 12.96 -2.87 -2.76
CA ASP A 208 13.32 -2.76 -4.18
C ASP A 208 14.72 -2.12 -4.33
N PRO A 209 15.76 -2.91 -4.60
CA PRO A 209 17.10 -2.39 -4.75
C PRO A 209 17.27 -1.47 -5.96
N ALA A 210 16.45 -1.62 -7.01
CA ALA A 210 16.50 -0.73 -8.19
C ALA A 210 15.94 0.66 -7.86
N ALA A 211 14.92 0.71 -7.01
CA ALA A 211 14.34 1.97 -6.52
C ALA A 211 15.14 2.60 -5.36
N GLY A 212 16.01 1.82 -4.69
CA GLY A 212 16.68 2.24 -3.46
C GLY A 212 15.73 2.50 -2.29
N CYS A 213 14.51 1.96 -2.38
CA CYS A 213 13.39 2.22 -1.48
C CYS A 213 12.71 0.91 -1.04
N ALA A 214 12.17 0.89 0.15
CA ALA A 214 11.26 -0.17 0.56
C ALA A 214 9.88 0.41 0.89
N GLU A 215 8.82 -0.28 0.46
CA GLU A 215 7.46 0.03 0.89
C GLU A 215 7.07 -0.83 2.09
N ILE A 216 6.38 -0.22 3.06
CA ILE A 216 5.71 -0.95 4.15
C ILE A 216 4.26 -1.20 3.73
N GLU A 217 3.91 -2.46 3.46
CA GLU A 217 2.54 -2.90 3.17
C GLU A 217 2.42 -4.42 3.41
N PRO A 218 1.59 -4.85 4.35
CA PRO A 218 0.82 -4.11 5.35
C PRO A 218 1.60 -3.84 6.64
N LEU A 219 1.03 -3.00 7.53
CA LEU A 219 1.47 -2.83 8.91
C LEU A 219 0.28 -2.88 9.86
N GLY A 220 0.27 -3.80 10.80
CA GLY A 220 -0.85 -3.96 11.74
C GLY A 220 -0.44 -4.37 13.15
N VAL A 221 -1.22 -3.89 14.14
CA VAL A 221 -1.05 -4.23 15.56
C VAL A 221 -2.30 -4.89 16.08
N VAL A 222 -2.14 -6.05 16.70
CA VAL A 222 -3.21 -6.82 17.36
C VAL A 222 -3.87 -5.94 18.44
N PRO A 223 -5.21 -5.94 18.58
CA PRO A 223 -5.93 -5.00 19.44
C PRO A 223 -5.38 -4.88 20.87
N ASP A 224 -5.11 -5.97 21.55
CA ASP A 224 -4.67 -5.99 22.93
C ASP A 224 -3.26 -5.42 23.17
N HIS A 225 -2.51 -5.21 22.07
CA HIS A 225 -1.16 -4.66 22.09
C HIS A 225 -1.08 -3.24 21.51
N ARG A 226 -2.23 -2.62 21.13
CA ARG A 226 -2.25 -1.26 20.61
C ARG A 226 -1.83 -0.22 21.65
N ARG A 227 -1.50 1.00 21.19
CA ARG A 227 -1.11 2.14 22.03
C ARG A 227 0.16 1.92 22.88
N ARG A 228 1.00 0.97 22.48
CA ARG A 228 2.30 0.65 23.12
C ARG A 228 3.50 1.06 22.25
N GLY A 229 3.29 1.80 21.16
CA GLY A 229 4.36 2.25 20.26
C GLY A 229 4.90 1.18 19.30
N LEU A 230 4.25 0.01 19.19
CA LEU A 230 4.75 -1.12 18.38
C LEU A 230 4.83 -0.78 16.89
N ALA A 231 3.80 -0.15 16.32
CA ALA A 231 3.80 0.23 14.91
C ALA A 231 4.93 1.23 14.60
N THR A 232 5.11 2.24 15.44
CA THR A 232 6.23 3.19 15.33
C THR A 232 7.57 2.48 15.41
N ALA A 233 7.74 1.54 16.36
CA ALA A 233 8.98 0.77 16.50
C ALA A 233 9.25 -0.11 15.27
N MET A 234 8.22 -0.71 14.65
CA MET A 234 8.36 -1.48 13.42
C MET A 234 8.81 -0.60 12.25
N CYS A 235 8.23 0.60 12.09
CA CYS A 235 8.68 1.55 11.07
C CYS A 235 10.18 1.90 11.21
N TRP A 236 10.65 2.07 12.44
CA TRP A 236 12.09 2.31 12.71
C TRP A 236 12.94 1.08 12.43
N GLU A 237 12.47 -0.11 12.78
CA GLU A 237 13.18 -1.37 12.48
C GLU A 237 13.30 -1.59 10.97
N VAL A 238 12.22 -1.34 10.20
CA VAL A 238 12.27 -1.37 8.72
C VAL A 238 13.30 -0.40 8.20
N ALA A 239 13.29 0.86 8.68
CA ALA A 239 14.27 1.86 8.24
C ALA A 239 15.72 1.45 8.54
N ALA A 240 15.96 0.79 9.66
CA ALA A 240 17.29 0.28 10.00
C ALA A 240 17.72 -0.89 9.10
N ARG A 241 16.81 -1.82 8.80
CA ARG A 241 17.11 -2.94 7.88
C ARG A 241 17.33 -2.46 6.46
N VAL A 242 16.52 -1.53 5.97
CA VAL A 242 16.68 -0.92 4.64
C VAL A 242 18.03 -0.20 4.53
N ALA A 243 18.43 0.56 5.56
CA ALA A 243 19.75 1.19 5.60
C ALA A 243 20.88 0.15 5.54
N ALA A 244 20.74 -0.97 6.25
CA ALA A 244 21.72 -2.06 6.23
C ALA A 244 21.82 -2.75 4.85
N LEU A 245 20.74 -2.74 4.07
CA LEU A 245 20.68 -3.24 2.69
C LEU A 245 21.19 -2.20 1.65
N GLY A 246 21.62 -1.02 2.11
CA GLY A 246 22.10 0.06 1.24
C GLY A 246 21.00 0.95 0.69
N GLY A 247 19.75 0.81 1.18
CA GLY A 247 18.63 1.68 0.81
C GLY A 247 18.72 3.04 1.50
N ASN A 248 18.05 4.02 0.90
CA ASN A 248 18.05 5.40 1.38
C ASN A 248 16.68 5.87 1.88
N GLN A 249 15.60 5.18 1.51
CA GLN A 249 14.23 5.60 1.81
C GLN A 249 13.33 4.43 2.19
N VAL A 250 12.34 4.73 3.02
CA VAL A 250 11.17 3.88 3.29
C VAL A 250 9.91 4.66 2.92
N PHE A 251 9.04 4.01 2.20
CA PHE A 251 7.78 4.54 1.71
C PHE A 251 6.60 3.86 2.39
N ILE A 252 5.50 4.57 2.55
CA ILE A 252 4.21 4.03 2.95
C ILE A 252 3.08 4.88 2.37
N ASN A 253 2.00 4.24 1.94
CA ASN A 253 0.76 4.91 1.60
C ASN A 253 -0.16 5.02 2.82
N THR A 254 -0.94 6.08 2.88
CA THR A 254 -2.01 6.22 3.87
C THR A 254 -3.18 7.00 3.29
N SER A 255 -4.39 6.70 3.77
CA SER A 255 -5.57 7.53 3.53
C SER A 255 -5.64 8.57 4.66
N PRO A 256 -5.45 9.86 4.37
CA PRO A 256 -5.46 10.92 5.38
C PRO A 256 -6.91 11.28 5.77
N ARG A 257 -7.66 10.30 6.27
CA ARG A 257 -9.08 10.46 6.62
C ARG A 257 -9.23 11.07 8.00
N PRO A 258 -10.00 12.17 8.15
CA PRO A 258 -10.30 12.76 9.47
C PRO A 258 -11.03 11.80 10.41
N ASP A 259 -11.87 10.93 9.86
CA ASP A 259 -12.64 9.91 10.58
C ASP A 259 -11.82 8.66 10.93
N TYR A 260 -10.63 8.47 10.34
CA TYR A 260 -9.72 7.37 10.67
C TYR A 260 -8.25 7.84 10.66
N PRO A 261 -7.84 8.70 11.61
CA PRO A 261 -6.52 9.35 11.59
C PRO A 261 -5.38 8.47 12.09
N ALA A 262 -5.66 7.32 12.70
CA ALA A 262 -4.66 6.51 13.41
C ALA A 262 -3.46 6.08 12.55
N PRO A 263 -3.62 5.61 11.29
CA PRO A 263 -2.47 5.27 10.45
C PRO A 263 -1.57 6.47 10.18
N ALA A 264 -2.14 7.59 9.67
CA ALA A 264 -1.38 8.79 9.34
C ALA A 264 -0.63 9.36 10.56
N GLN A 265 -1.29 9.43 11.73
CA GLN A 265 -0.65 9.89 12.97
C GLN A 265 0.49 8.96 13.41
N THR A 266 0.35 7.66 13.21
CA THR A 266 1.40 6.68 13.53
C THR A 266 2.63 6.91 12.66
N TYR A 267 2.44 7.13 11.35
CA TYR A 267 3.55 7.33 10.43
C TYR A 267 4.25 8.67 10.65
N LEU A 268 3.50 9.74 10.89
CA LEU A 268 4.07 11.03 11.29
C LEU A 268 4.91 10.89 12.58
N ALA A 269 4.40 10.17 13.59
CA ALA A 269 5.13 9.91 14.83
C ALA A 269 6.37 9.00 14.61
N ALA A 270 6.38 8.22 13.54
CA ALA A 270 7.53 7.41 13.12
C ALA A 270 8.54 8.20 12.26
N GLY A 271 8.31 9.49 12.02
CA GLY A 271 9.20 10.36 11.26
C GLY A 271 9.01 10.29 9.75
N PHE A 272 7.86 9.81 9.28
CA PHE A 272 7.47 9.96 7.88
C PHE A 272 6.93 11.36 7.62
N GLU A 273 7.17 11.85 6.41
CA GLU A 273 6.66 13.12 5.91
C GLU A 273 5.81 12.87 4.67
N VAL A 274 4.70 13.62 4.52
CA VAL A 274 3.89 13.59 3.30
C VAL A 274 4.67 14.29 2.20
N VAL A 275 4.96 13.57 1.12
CA VAL A 275 5.70 14.10 -0.03
C VAL A 275 4.93 14.05 -1.34
N SER A 276 3.86 13.27 -1.38
CA SER A 276 2.98 13.15 -2.55
C SER A 276 1.53 12.97 -2.09
N ARG A 277 0.59 13.52 -2.86
CA ARG A 277 -0.85 13.35 -2.63
C ARG A 277 -1.49 12.78 -3.87
N GLY A 278 -2.39 11.85 -3.68
CA GLY A 278 -3.27 11.40 -4.74
C GLY A 278 -4.49 12.30 -4.80
N HIS A 279 -4.77 12.85 -5.97
CA HIS A 279 -5.91 13.71 -6.24
C HIS A 279 -6.96 12.95 -7.01
N LEU A 280 -8.21 13.00 -6.54
CA LEU A 280 -9.31 12.33 -7.21
C LEU A 280 -9.80 13.13 -8.41
N TYR A 281 -9.83 12.49 -9.56
CA TYR A 281 -10.43 12.99 -10.79
C TYR A 281 -11.68 12.19 -11.11
N ARG A 282 -12.66 12.86 -11.71
CA ARG A 282 -13.95 12.27 -12.05
C ARG A 282 -14.42 12.66 -13.43
N ARG A 283 -15.03 11.71 -14.12
CA ARG A 283 -15.70 11.88 -15.41
C ARG A 283 -17.06 11.19 -15.36
N GLN A 284 -18.11 11.89 -15.83
CA GLN A 284 -19.40 11.25 -16.05
C GLN A 284 -19.31 10.40 -17.33
N ALA A 285 -19.81 9.17 -17.30
CA ALA A 285 -20.03 8.40 -18.50
C ALA A 285 -21.13 9.06 -19.34
N ARG A 286 -21.01 8.95 -20.66
CA ARG A 286 -22.01 9.49 -21.58
C ARG A 286 -23.15 8.51 -21.78
#